data_8333a27f9b4a9e3f2f2a4e8474a96dfa
#
_entry.id   8333a27f9b4a9e3f2f2a4e8474a96dfa
#
_cell.length_a   1.000
_cell.length_b   1.000
_cell.length_c   1.000
_cell.angle_alpha   90.00
_cell.angle_beta   90.00
_cell.angle_gamma   90.00
#
_symmetry.space_group_name_H-M   'P 1'
#
loop_
_entity.id
_entity.type
_entity.pdbx_description
1 polymer ?
#
loop_
_entity_poly.entity_id
_entity_poly.type
_entity_poly.pdbx_seq_one_letter_code
_entity_poly.pdbx_strand_id
1 'polypeptide(L)'
;MMRREITSVASLREGLPSASRSSRRGLGRRIPLLLFAATICFALTVLLRRSNTKEAVAGAADLEAADQRLLKVLVKTKEAIQQETPLEDIAAFADRAKVLMELDEFGSKLNETYPRLNASTKALYSRSVYHHHQQLLQSLYPYINKNPQMPRTLSGLRARYTVPRGIIVPVGNDQFIYAVHLLATIVHTHGVNFPIHVVYAGNDDLVPEKRAALRSISPNIDTVDILNYFDEELVGIHGGGWAIKVFAILASPFQEVIIADADAVFVQNPEVMFDDPGYNATGTLFFRDREIFPGDGQVHEWFHGVMKGREPSAQLASSRWWTDMASREEMESGVVVFDKRRTSVVYGLLYAGWLNTRVVREEVTYKNTYGDKESFWMAFELCGLPYHLDREYAGIIGQLTHTDTKSHSIDTFIQSDHLFHLDHKGRPLWWNGSLFQEKRVKDR
;
A
#
# COMPACT_ATOMS: atom_id res chain seq x y z
N MET A 1 44.51 12.22 -18.67
CA MET A 1 45.26 13.43 -18.29
C MET A 1 44.25 14.50 -17.95
N MET A 2 44.10 14.82 -16.74
CA MET A 2 43.83 16.06 -15.98
C MET A 2 43.08 15.72 -14.70
N ARG A 3 43.86 15.63 -13.65
CA ARG A 3 43.44 15.79 -12.25
C ARG A 3 43.16 17.26 -11.96
N ARG A 4 42.10 17.56 -11.22
CA ARG A 4 42.00 18.81 -10.40
C ARG A 4 41.40 18.39 -9.05
N GLU A 5 42.17 18.51 -8.16
CA GLU A 5 42.43 19.02 -6.82
C GLU A 5 41.19 19.40 -6.03
N ILE A 6 41.09 18.66 -4.90
CA ILE A 6 40.24 18.96 -3.75
C ILE A 6 40.98 19.97 -2.89
N THR A 7 40.41 21.11 -2.63
CA THR A 7 40.86 22.01 -1.58
C THR A 7 39.92 21.97 -0.38
N SER A 8 40.52 21.56 0.72
CA SER A 8 40.04 21.62 2.10
C SER A 8 39.71 23.04 2.55
N VAL A 9 38.60 23.23 3.26
CA VAL A 9 38.42 24.31 4.23
C VAL A 9 37.99 23.71 5.55
N ALA A 10 38.95 23.67 6.45
CA ALA A 10 38.76 23.42 7.87
C ALA A 10 38.61 24.73 8.63
N SER A 11 37.95 24.67 9.76
CA SER A 11 37.92 25.60 10.90
C SER A 11 36.95 26.78 10.85
N LEU A 12 35.97 26.66 11.74
CA LEU A 12 35.70 27.63 12.81
C LEU A 12 34.79 26.97 13.87
N ARG A 13 35.39 26.49 14.93
CA ARG A 13 34.76 26.22 16.22
C ARG A 13 34.95 27.44 17.12
N GLU A 14 33.87 28.00 17.61
CA GLU A 14 33.74 28.77 18.85
C GLU A 14 32.25 28.80 19.18
N GLY A 15 31.80 28.13 20.25
CA GLY A 15 31.77 28.64 21.59
C GLY A 15 30.32 28.93 21.94
N LEU A 16 29.52 27.93 22.49
CA LEU A 16 28.28 28.16 23.21
C LEU A 16 28.35 27.45 24.58
N PRO A 17 27.86 28.09 25.67
CA PRO A 17 28.09 27.63 27.04
C PRO A 17 27.15 26.50 27.45
N SER A 18 27.67 25.58 28.27
CA SER A 18 26.99 24.49 28.93
C SER A 18 25.86 24.98 29.85
N ALA A 19 24.63 24.58 29.58
CA ALA A 19 23.53 24.70 30.53
C ALA A 19 23.35 23.40 31.29
N SER A 20 23.44 23.49 32.60
CA SER A 20 23.35 22.44 33.59
C SER A 20 22.01 21.68 33.53
N ARG A 21 22.08 20.33 33.46
CA ARG A 21 20.94 19.43 33.68
C ARG A 21 20.49 19.49 35.13
N SER A 22 19.35 20.09 35.39
CA SER A 22 18.58 19.86 36.63
C SER A 22 17.53 18.79 36.37
N SER A 23 17.70 17.65 37.02
CA SER A 23 16.72 16.56 37.07
C SER A 23 15.46 17.01 37.78
N ARG A 24 14.35 17.21 37.05
CA ARG A 24 13.01 17.23 37.66
C ARG A 24 12.24 15.99 37.20
N ARG A 25 12.11 15.02 38.10
CA ARG A 25 11.22 13.87 37.99
C ARG A 25 9.78 14.37 37.87
N GLY A 26 9.18 14.19 36.70
CA GLY A 26 7.81 14.58 36.44
C GLY A 26 6.80 13.57 37.02
N LEU A 27 6.22 13.88 38.16
CA LEU A 27 5.11 13.13 38.82
C LEU A 27 3.72 13.62 38.37
N GLY A 28 3.60 14.37 37.26
CA GLY A 28 2.40 15.15 36.95
C GLY A 28 1.46 14.65 35.84
N ARG A 29 1.70 13.51 35.19
CA ARG A 29 0.92 13.11 33.98
C ARG A 29 0.01 11.88 34.11
N ARG A 30 -0.10 11.25 35.30
CA ARG A 30 -0.97 10.07 35.50
C ARG A 30 -2.37 10.40 36.01
N ILE A 31 -2.62 11.63 36.48
CA ILE A 31 -3.87 12.06 37.15
C ILE A 31 -5.08 12.20 36.18
N PRO A 32 -4.95 12.67 34.90
CA PRO A 32 -6.15 12.85 34.07
C PRO A 32 -6.82 11.54 33.61
N LEU A 33 -6.07 10.45 33.47
CA LEU A 33 -6.61 9.16 33.01
C LEU A 33 -7.39 8.43 34.11
N LEU A 34 -6.90 8.53 35.36
CA LEU A 34 -7.59 7.97 36.53
C LEU A 34 -8.88 8.73 36.84
N LEU A 35 -8.89 10.06 36.66
CA LEU A 35 -10.08 10.89 36.83
C LEU A 35 -11.12 10.60 35.74
N PHE A 36 -10.73 10.36 34.51
CA PHE A 36 -11.67 10.02 33.44
C PHE A 36 -12.25 8.61 33.59
N ALA A 37 -11.43 7.62 33.97
CA ALA A 37 -11.91 6.28 34.31
C ALA A 37 -12.82 6.30 35.57
N ALA A 38 -12.45 7.08 36.56
CA ALA A 38 -13.28 7.25 37.79
C ALA A 38 -14.64 7.92 37.50
N THR A 39 -14.69 8.87 36.58
CA THR A 39 -15.94 9.55 36.19
C THR A 39 -16.87 8.60 35.44
N ILE A 40 -16.33 7.73 34.58
CA ILE A 40 -17.11 6.69 33.89
C ILE A 40 -17.60 5.64 34.87
N CYS A 41 -16.76 5.16 35.79
CA CYS A 41 -17.16 4.20 36.84
C CYS A 41 -18.19 4.78 37.81
N PHE A 42 -18.12 6.06 38.15
CA PHE A 42 -19.09 6.69 39.03
C PHE A 42 -20.46 6.87 38.37
N ALA A 43 -20.51 7.28 37.11
CA ALA A 43 -21.75 7.34 36.33
C ALA A 43 -22.42 5.97 36.18
N LEU A 44 -21.64 4.91 36.03
CA LEU A 44 -22.08 3.52 35.98
C LEU A 44 -22.70 3.04 37.28
N THR A 45 -22.09 3.36 38.44
CA THR A 45 -22.56 2.92 39.73
C THR A 45 -23.94 3.56 40.11
N VAL A 46 -24.21 4.75 39.61
CA VAL A 46 -25.48 5.46 39.82
C VAL A 46 -26.61 4.92 38.94
N LEU A 47 -26.30 4.46 37.72
CA LEU A 47 -27.28 3.87 36.78
C LEU A 47 -27.67 2.43 37.15
N LEU A 48 -26.77 1.63 37.72
CA LEU A 48 -27.00 0.22 38.07
C LEU A 48 -27.94 0.02 39.28
N ARG A 49 -28.23 1.06 40.07
CA ARG A 49 -29.13 0.95 41.25
C ARG A 49 -30.62 1.00 40.93
N ARG A 50 -31.06 1.08 39.65
CA ARG A 50 -32.48 1.38 39.34
C ARG A 50 -33.30 0.31 38.61
N SER A 51 -32.81 -0.90 38.36
CA SER A 51 -33.65 -1.89 37.64
C SER A 51 -33.23 -3.35 37.93
N ASN A 52 -34.14 -4.10 38.53
CA ASN A 52 -34.02 -5.55 38.87
C ASN A 52 -34.58 -6.47 37.77
N THR A 53 -34.59 -6.09 36.51
CA THR A 53 -35.08 -6.94 35.42
C THR A 53 -33.92 -7.70 34.78
N LYS A 54 -34.20 -8.91 34.22
CA LYS A 54 -33.20 -9.71 33.49
C LYS A 54 -32.54 -8.91 32.35
N GLU A 55 -33.28 -8.01 31.71
CA GLU A 55 -32.76 -7.12 30.66
C GLU A 55 -31.78 -6.08 31.17
N ALA A 56 -32.01 -5.53 32.35
CA ALA A 56 -31.09 -4.58 33.00
C ALA A 56 -29.78 -5.25 33.41
N VAL A 57 -29.82 -6.47 33.92
CA VAL A 57 -28.62 -7.25 34.26
C VAL A 57 -27.82 -7.59 33.03
N ALA A 58 -28.49 -8.00 31.94
CA ALA A 58 -27.83 -8.32 30.69
C ALA A 58 -27.25 -7.05 29.99
N GLY A 59 -27.93 -5.91 30.10
CA GLY A 59 -27.42 -4.64 29.62
C GLY A 59 -26.21 -4.13 30.43
N ALA A 60 -26.15 -4.43 31.74
CA ALA A 60 -25.00 -4.14 32.59
C ALA A 60 -23.78 -5.00 32.22
N ALA A 61 -23.96 -6.26 31.87
CA ALA A 61 -22.89 -7.15 31.40
C ALA A 61 -22.32 -6.69 30.04
N ASP A 62 -23.18 -6.31 29.09
CA ASP A 62 -22.75 -5.73 27.81
C ASP A 62 -21.93 -4.44 28.03
N LEU A 63 -22.35 -3.59 28.97
CA LEU A 63 -21.67 -2.34 29.28
C LEU A 63 -20.28 -2.58 29.87
N GLU A 64 -20.16 -3.49 30.84
CA GLU A 64 -18.87 -3.83 31.45
C GLU A 64 -17.90 -4.44 30.43
N ALA A 65 -18.38 -5.37 29.61
CA ALA A 65 -17.56 -5.98 28.57
C ALA A 65 -17.12 -4.98 27.50
N ALA A 66 -18.01 -4.06 27.10
CA ALA A 66 -17.70 -3.00 26.15
C ALA A 66 -16.69 -2.00 26.73
N ASP A 67 -16.85 -1.59 27.99
CA ASP A 67 -15.92 -0.68 28.68
C ASP A 67 -14.51 -1.30 28.77
N GLN A 68 -14.41 -2.56 29.19
CA GLN A 68 -13.11 -3.25 29.29
C GLN A 68 -12.43 -3.34 27.93
N ARG A 69 -13.17 -3.70 26.88
CA ARG A 69 -12.62 -3.80 25.52
C ARG A 69 -12.22 -2.43 24.97
N LEU A 70 -13.07 -1.43 25.11
CA LEU A 70 -12.75 -0.05 24.70
C LEU A 70 -11.52 0.48 25.42
N LEU A 71 -11.45 0.35 26.75
CA LEU A 71 -10.30 0.79 27.52
C LEU A 71 -9.00 0.13 27.06
N LYS A 72 -9.02 -1.19 26.82
CA LYS A 72 -7.86 -1.94 26.30
C LYS A 72 -7.39 -1.40 24.97
N VAL A 73 -8.30 -1.17 24.02
CA VAL A 73 -7.95 -0.65 22.69
C VAL A 73 -7.47 0.81 22.77
N LEU A 74 -8.08 1.65 23.63
CA LEU A 74 -7.64 3.03 23.81
C LEU A 74 -6.26 3.15 24.46
N VAL A 75 -5.92 2.25 25.41
CA VAL A 75 -4.56 2.18 25.99
C VAL A 75 -3.54 1.83 24.92
N LYS A 76 -3.77 0.76 24.14
CA LYS A 76 -2.92 0.40 23.01
C LYS A 76 -2.78 1.55 22.00
N THR A 77 -3.90 2.23 21.70
CA THR A 77 -3.88 3.36 20.75
C THR A 77 -2.99 4.49 21.24
N LYS A 78 -3.07 4.83 22.54
CA LYS A 78 -2.22 5.86 23.13
C LYS A 78 -0.74 5.45 23.10
N GLU A 79 -0.45 4.20 23.42
CA GLU A 79 0.91 3.66 23.33
C GLU A 79 1.42 3.73 21.89
N ALA A 80 0.61 3.28 20.91
CA ALA A 80 0.94 3.34 19.50
C ALA A 80 1.17 4.77 18.97
N ILE A 81 0.46 5.78 19.48
CA ILE A 81 0.69 7.19 19.13
C ILE A 81 2.02 7.71 19.72
N GLN A 82 2.36 7.28 20.92
CA GLN A 82 3.54 7.76 21.65
C GLN A 82 4.82 6.99 21.32
N GLN A 83 4.68 5.83 20.71
CA GLN A 83 5.81 4.97 20.35
C GLN A 83 6.62 5.61 19.21
N GLU A 84 7.89 5.89 19.47
CA GLU A 84 8.87 6.17 18.44
C GLU A 84 9.33 4.83 17.84
N THR A 85 9.17 4.68 16.54
CA THR A 85 9.54 3.46 15.82
C THR A 85 10.68 3.82 14.86
N PRO A 86 11.83 3.15 14.94
CA PRO A 86 12.88 3.29 13.94
C PRO A 86 12.34 3.01 12.53
N LEU A 87 12.84 3.69 11.52
CA LEU A 87 12.38 3.51 10.14
C LEU A 87 12.61 2.09 9.63
N GLU A 88 13.68 1.47 10.09
CA GLU A 88 14.08 0.12 9.73
C GLU A 88 13.16 -0.94 10.32
N ASP A 89 12.48 -0.64 11.43
CA ASP A 89 11.54 -1.55 12.08
C ASP A 89 10.14 -1.44 11.47
N ILE A 90 10.05 -1.83 10.20
CA ILE A 90 8.78 -1.83 9.47
C ILE A 90 7.76 -2.78 10.10
N ALA A 91 8.20 -3.84 10.78
CA ALA A 91 7.33 -4.76 11.48
C ALA A 91 6.67 -4.12 12.71
N ALA A 92 7.40 -3.35 13.52
CA ALA A 92 6.83 -2.60 14.63
C ALA A 92 5.86 -1.51 14.15
N PHE A 93 6.13 -0.90 12.99
CA PHE A 93 5.18 0.04 12.39
C PHE A 93 3.88 -0.67 11.97
N ALA A 94 3.95 -1.88 11.44
CA ALA A 94 2.77 -2.70 11.12
C ALA A 94 1.96 -3.04 12.38
N ASP A 95 2.61 -3.30 13.52
CA ASP A 95 1.89 -3.55 14.78
C ASP A 95 1.10 -2.34 15.24
N ARG A 96 1.64 -1.13 15.05
CA ARG A 96 0.88 0.10 15.29
C ARG A 96 -0.30 0.26 14.32
N ALA A 97 -0.13 -0.12 13.05
CA ALA A 97 -1.22 -0.13 12.08
C ALA A 97 -2.31 -1.13 12.45
N LYS A 98 -1.97 -2.30 13.03
CA LYS A 98 -2.95 -3.27 13.57
C LYS A 98 -3.80 -2.68 14.70
N VAL A 99 -3.22 -1.85 15.56
CA VAL A 99 -3.99 -1.15 16.61
C VAL A 99 -5.05 -0.22 16.00
N LEU A 100 -4.73 0.45 14.89
CA LEU A 100 -5.69 1.28 14.16
C LEU A 100 -6.86 0.43 13.62
N MET A 101 -6.57 -0.76 13.10
CA MET A 101 -7.59 -1.71 12.61
C MET A 101 -8.44 -2.28 13.76
N GLU A 102 -7.83 -2.63 14.91
CA GLU A 102 -8.57 -3.08 16.11
C GLU A 102 -9.57 -2.01 16.58
N LEU A 103 -9.18 -0.74 16.51
CA LEU A 103 -10.02 0.38 16.93
C LEU A 103 -11.20 0.59 15.95
N ASP A 104 -10.95 0.49 14.67
CA ASP A 104 -12.00 0.55 13.61
C ASP A 104 -12.98 -0.62 13.74
N GLU A 105 -12.47 -1.83 13.94
CA GLU A 105 -13.28 -3.03 14.17
C GLU A 105 -14.19 -2.89 15.40
N PHE A 106 -13.66 -2.39 16.51
CA PHE A 106 -14.47 -2.14 17.70
C PHE A 106 -15.61 -1.17 17.38
N GLY A 107 -15.31 -0.05 16.70
CA GLY A 107 -16.31 0.94 16.34
C GLY A 107 -17.40 0.43 15.39
N SER A 108 -16.99 -0.29 14.35
CA SER A 108 -17.90 -0.83 13.32
C SER A 108 -18.82 -1.93 13.86
N LYS A 109 -18.32 -2.76 14.76
CA LYS A 109 -19.07 -3.88 15.35
C LYS A 109 -19.78 -3.55 16.67
N LEU A 110 -19.72 -2.30 17.14
CA LEU A 110 -20.29 -1.89 18.43
C LEU A 110 -21.77 -2.26 18.59
N ASN A 111 -22.58 -2.03 17.55
CA ASN A 111 -24.01 -2.33 17.58
C ASN A 111 -24.33 -3.83 17.56
N GLU A 112 -23.54 -4.60 16.82
CA GLU A 112 -23.70 -6.04 16.67
C GLU A 112 -23.24 -6.77 17.94
N THR A 113 -22.03 -6.42 18.42
CA THR A 113 -21.41 -7.09 19.58
C THR A 113 -22.10 -6.75 20.89
N TYR A 114 -22.59 -5.52 21.04
CA TYR A 114 -23.21 -5.03 22.27
C TYR A 114 -24.60 -4.45 22.00
N PRO A 115 -25.57 -5.26 21.61
CA PRO A 115 -26.89 -4.77 21.16
C PRO A 115 -27.70 -4.09 22.26
N ARG A 116 -27.46 -4.45 23.53
CA ARG A 116 -28.22 -3.93 24.69
C ARG A 116 -27.70 -2.62 25.27
N LEU A 117 -26.59 -2.09 24.74
CA LEU A 117 -26.12 -0.75 25.10
C LEU A 117 -27.15 0.29 24.68
N ASN A 118 -27.41 1.25 25.55
CA ASN A 118 -28.29 2.37 25.21
C ASN A 118 -27.64 3.30 24.15
N ALA A 119 -28.47 4.06 23.45
CA ALA A 119 -28.05 4.93 22.37
C ALA A 119 -27.01 5.99 22.81
N SER A 120 -27.14 6.53 24.00
CA SER A 120 -26.21 7.54 24.54
C SER A 120 -24.81 6.95 24.76
N THR A 121 -24.72 5.76 25.33
CA THR A 121 -23.45 5.04 25.53
C THR A 121 -22.80 4.68 24.19
N LYS A 122 -23.58 4.16 23.24
CA LYS A 122 -23.09 3.87 21.89
C LYS A 122 -22.55 5.11 21.20
N ALA A 123 -23.25 6.24 21.30
CA ALA A 123 -22.80 7.51 20.74
C ALA A 123 -21.49 8.02 21.38
N LEU A 124 -21.36 7.87 22.71
CA LEU A 124 -20.12 8.22 23.42
C LEU A 124 -18.94 7.38 22.96
N TYR A 125 -19.11 6.06 22.87
CA TYR A 125 -18.05 5.13 22.41
C TYR A 125 -17.66 5.39 20.98
N SER A 126 -18.63 5.56 20.08
CA SER A 126 -18.38 5.89 18.68
C SER A 126 -17.59 7.19 18.54
N ARG A 127 -17.90 8.21 19.32
CA ARG A 127 -17.15 9.48 19.34
C ARG A 127 -15.72 9.29 19.84
N SER A 128 -15.54 8.52 20.92
CA SER A 128 -14.21 8.22 21.47
C SER A 128 -13.36 7.44 20.46
N VAL A 129 -13.92 6.39 19.87
CA VAL A 129 -13.26 5.60 18.81
C VAL A 129 -12.86 6.50 17.64
N TYR A 130 -13.80 7.29 17.13
CA TYR A 130 -13.55 8.20 16.03
C TYR A 130 -12.38 9.15 16.31
N HIS A 131 -12.37 9.79 17.48
CA HIS A 131 -11.32 10.73 17.85
C HIS A 131 -9.93 10.07 17.92
N HIS A 132 -9.82 8.93 18.60
CA HIS A 132 -8.55 8.21 18.74
C HIS A 132 -8.09 7.58 17.43
N HIS A 133 -9.04 7.08 16.62
CA HIS A 133 -8.76 6.59 15.27
C HIS A 133 -8.15 7.69 14.40
N GLN A 134 -8.71 8.90 14.42
CA GLN A 134 -8.18 10.04 13.69
C GLN A 134 -6.77 10.41 14.14
N GLN A 135 -6.51 10.44 15.46
CA GLN A 135 -5.19 10.76 15.99
C GLN A 135 -4.14 9.73 15.57
N LEU A 136 -4.46 8.42 15.66
CA LEU A 136 -3.54 7.37 15.28
C LEU A 136 -3.33 7.33 13.75
N LEU A 137 -4.40 7.46 12.97
CA LEU A 137 -4.33 7.52 11.50
C LEU A 137 -3.39 8.65 11.03
N GLN A 138 -3.53 9.83 11.63
CA GLN A 138 -2.70 10.99 11.30
C GLN A 138 -1.24 10.83 11.75
N SER A 139 -1.01 10.14 12.86
CA SER A 139 0.34 9.80 13.33
C SER A 139 1.05 8.81 12.41
N LEU A 140 0.31 7.79 11.92
CA LEU A 140 0.87 6.74 11.07
C LEU A 140 1.03 7.18 9.61
N TYR A 141 0.06 7.90 9.08
CA TYR A 141 -0.01 8.23 7.65
C TYR A 141 -0.14 9.74 7.41
N PRO A 142 0.87 10.55 7.81
CA PRO A 142 0.79 12.00 7.68
C PRO A 142 0.64 12.49 6.25
N TYR A 143 1.07 11.70 5.27
CA TYR A 143 1.02 12.04 3.86
C TYR A 143 -0.43 12.20 3.30
N ILE A 144 -1.45 11.62 3.97
CA ILE A 144 -2.86 11.83 3.59
C ILE A 144 -3.48 13.10 4.20
N ASN A 145 -2.78 13.81 5.08
CA ASN A 145 -3.37 14.87 5.90
C ASN A 145 -3.04 16.28 5.46
N LYS A 146 -1.96 16.47 4.72
CA LYS A 146 -1.43 17.80 4.45
C LYS A 146 -2.01 18.46 3.20
N ASN A 147 -2.58 17.68 2.28
CA ASN A 147 -3.21 18.23 1.09
C ASN A 147 -4.74 18.33 1.27
N PRO A 148 -5.36 19.51 0.98
CA PRO A 148 -6.81 19.68 1.10
C PRO A 148 -7.65 18.77 0.20
N GLN A 149 -7.08 18.27 -0.90
CA GLN A 149 -7.78 17.37 -1.82
C GLN A 149 -7.88 15.93 -1.32
N MET A 150 -7.05 15.55 -0.34
CA MET A 150 -7.13 14.23 0.30
C MET A 150 -7.91 14.29 1.60
N PRO A 151 -8.89 13.40 1.79
CA PRO A 151 -9.62 13.31 3.05
C PRO A 151 -8.72 12.88 4.21
N ARG A 152 -8.89 13.55 5.35
CA ARG A 152 -8.10 13.30 6.56
C ARG A 152 -8.62 12.14 7.40
N THR A 153 -9.64 11.44 6.93
CA THR A 153 -10.32 10.36 7.66
C THR A 153 -10.45 9.14 6.78
N LEU A 154 -10.46 7.95 7.37
CA LEU A 154 -10.69 6.71 6.62
C LEU A 154 -12.06 6.72 5.94
N SER A 155 -13.10 7.17 6.64
CA SER A 155 -14.46 7.28 6.08
C SER A 155 -14.51 8.26 4.91
N GLY A 156 -13.83 9.40 5.04
CA GLY A 156 -13.72 10.37 3.94
C GLY A 156 -12.95 9.81 2.75
N LEU A 157 -11.84 9.08 2.99
CA LEU A 157 -11.08 8.44 1.93
C LEU A 157 -11.95 7.42 1.18
N ARG A 158 -12.67 6.57 1.89
CA ARG A 158 -13.60 5.60 1.30
C ARG A 158 -14.77 6.27 0.56
N ALA A 159 -15.26 7.38 1.05
CA ALA A 159 -16.34 8.14 0.41
C ALA A 159 -15.93 8.74 -0.96
N ARG A 160 -14.63 8.86 -1.25
CA ARG A 160 -14.14 9.25 -2.58
C ARG A 160 -14.29 8.16 -3.63
N TYR A 161 -14.33 6.90 -3.23
CA TYR A 161 -14.41 5.77 -4.14
C TYR A 161 -15.85 5.61 -4.66
N THR A 162 -16.21 6.41 -5.65
CA THR A 162 -17.58 6.52 -6.18
C THR A 162 -17.75 5.91 -7.55
N VAL A 163 -16.66 5.72 -8.29
CA VAL A 163 -16.68 5.16 -9.65
C VAL A 163 -16.46 3.63 -9.54
N PRO A 164 -17.36 2.81 -10.08
CA PRO A 164 -17.31 1.36 -9.86
C PRO A 164 -15.99 0.71 -10.27
N ARG A 165 -15.48 0.99 -11.47
CA ARG A 165 -14.25 0.39 -12.03
C ARG A 165 -13.44 1.43 -12.76
N GLY A 166 -12.12 1.24 -12.79
CA GLY A 166 -11.24 2.06 -13.60
C GLY A 166 -9.85 1.46 -13.75
N ILE A 167 -9.12 1.98 -14.73
CA ILE A 167 -7.69 1.66 -14.95
C ILE A 167 -6.86 2.90 -14.61
N ILE A 168 -5.70 2.68 -14.02
CA ILE A 168 -4.67 3.69 -13.79
C ILE A 168 -3.44 3.29 -14.60
N VAL A 169 -2.89 4.25 -15.33
CA VAL A 169 -1.64 4.08 -16.07
C VAL A 169 -0.70 5.21 -15.68
N PRO A 170 0.33 4.97 -14.86
CA PRO A 170 1.37 5.96 -14.60
C PRO A 170 2.20 6.18 -15.86
N VAL A 171 2.40 7.44 -16.26
CA VAL A 171 3.08 7.77 -17.52
C VAL A 171 3.96 9.01 -17.33
N GLY A 172 5.24 8.87 -17.65
CA GLY A 172 6.15 9.98 -17.87
C GLY A 172 6.46 10.19 -19.35
N ASN A 173 7.28 11.19 -19.65
CA ASN A 173 7.68 11.51 -21.02
C ASN A 173 8.33 10.35 -21.76
N ASP A 174 9.16 9.57 -21.05
CA ASP A 174 9.90 8.44 -21.63
C ASP A 174 8.99 7.23 -21.90
N GLN A 175 7.87 7.10 -21.17
CA GLN A 175 6.90 6.02 -21.31
C GLN A 175 5.76 6.36 -22.28
N PHE A 176 5.74 7.56 -22.87
CA PHE A 176 4.63 8.05 -23.67
C PHE A 176 4.23 7.10 -24.81
N ILE A 177 5.20 6.60 -25.59
CA ILE A 177 4.92 5.71 -26.74
C ILE A 177 4.32 4.38 -26.27
N TYR A 178 4.83 3.84 -25.17
CA TYR A 178 4.29 2.60 -24.60
C TYR A 178 2.85 2.80 -24.13
N ALA A 179 2.58 3.94 -23.47
CA ALA A 179 1.23 4.29 -23.04
C ALA A 179 0.27 4.43 -24.21
N VAL A 180 0.70 5.00 -25.35
CA VAL A 180 -0.13 5.08 -26.57
C VAL A 180 -0.51 3.67 -27.02
N HIS A 181 0.44 2.73 -27.09
CA HIS A 181 0.17 1.35 -27.49
C HIS A 181 -0.79 0.65 -26.51
N LEU A 182 -0.52 0.74 -25.21
CA LEU A 182 -1.35 0.15 -24.17
C LEU A 182 -2.80 0.69 -24.26
N LEU A 183 -2.95 2.01 -24.25
CA LEU A 183 -4.26 2.66 -24.23
C LEU A 183 -5.06 2.37 -25.52
N ALA A 184 -4.40 2.41 -26.68
CA ALA A 184 -5.04 2.05 -27.94
C ALA A 184 -5.49 0.57 -27.95
N THR A 185 -4.68 -0.34 -27.42
CA THR A 185 -5.01 -1.76 -27.36
C THR A 185 -6.19 -2.03 -26.44
N ILE A 186 -6.17 -1.50 -25.20
CA ILE A 186 -7.27 -1.77 -24.25
C ILE A 186 -8.58 -1.14 -24.67
N VAL A 187 -8.56 0.04 -25.33
CA VAL A 187 -9.77 0.72 -25.80
C VAL A 187 -10.27 0.13 -27.11
N HIS A 188 -9.42 0.09 -28.15
CA HIS A 188 -9.89 -0.22 -29.49
C HIS A 188 -9.88 -1.71 -29.84
N THR A 189 -8.96 -2.48 -29.22
CA THR A 189 -8.88 -3.94 -29.46
C THR A 189 -9.74 -4.70 -28.46
N HIS A 190 -9.66 -4.35 -27.16
CA HIS A 190 -10.35 -5.07 -26.11
C HIS A 190 -11.69 -4.45 -25.72
N GLY A 191 -12.02 -3.25 -26.21
CA GLY A 191 -13.31 -2.61 -26.01
C GLY A 191 -13.61 -2.18 -24.57
N VAL A 192 -12.58 -1.87 -23.78
CA VAL A 192 -12.76 -1.37 -22.40
C VAL A 192 -13.47 -0.02 -22.43
N ASN A 193 -14.57 0.09 -21.68
CA ASN A 193 -15.45 1.27 -21.68
C ASN A 193 -15.45 2.05 -20.35
N PHE A 194 -14.82 1.56 -19.28
CA PHE A 194 -14.74 2.30 -18.03
C PHE A 194 -13.60 3.32 -18.02
N PRO A 195 -13.62 4.31 -17.10
CA PRO A 195 -12.65 5.39 -17.07
C PRO A 195 -11.20 4.91 -16.90
N ILE A 196 -10.29 5.61 -17.58
CA ILE A 196 -8.84 5.38 -17.51
C ILE A 196 -8.18 6.68 -17.07
N HIS A 197 -7.43 6.64 -15.97
CA HIS A 197 -6.63 7.76 -15.51
C HIS A 197 -5.16 7.55 -15.91
N VAL A 198 -4.66 8.39 -16.79
CA VAL A 198 -3.23 8.57 -17.02
C VAL A 198 -2.68 9.46 -15.92
N VAL A 199 -1.87 8.89 -15.03
CA VAL A 199 -1.35 9.61 -13.86
C VAL A 199 0.10 10.01 -14.10
N TYR A 200 0.41 11.27 -13.79
CA TYR A 200 1.74 11.86 -13.95
C TYR A 200 2.06 12.76 -12.74
N ALA A 201 3.33 13.17 -12.60
CA ALA A 201 3.80 13.92 -11.45
C ALA A 201 4.49 15.26 -11.86
N GLY A 202 3.65 16.20 -12.28
CA GLY A 202 4.09 17.53 -12.71
C GLY A 202 4.34 17.65 -14.22
N ASN A 203 4.46 18.89 -14.69
CA ASN A 203 4.59 19.19 -16.13
C ASN A 203 5.90 18.68 -16.75
N ASP A 204 6.94 18.51 -15.94
CA ASP A 204 8.23 18.00 -16.41
C ASP A 204 8.20 16.50 -16.61
N ASP A 205 7.35 15.79 -15.83
CA ASP A 205 7.15 14.35 -15.96
C ASP A 205 6.37 14.00 -17.23
N LEU A 206 5.26 14.70 -17.51
CA LEU A 206 4.48 14.51 -18.73
C LEU A 206 4.02 15.84 -19.30
N VAL A 207 4.57 16.26 -20.43
CA VAL A 207 4.29 17.55 -21.05
C VAL A 207 2.85 17.67 -21.56
N PRO A 208 2.27 18.90 -21.63
CA PRO A 208 0.87 19.13 -22.00
C PRO A 208 0.46 18.52 -23.34
N GLU A 209 1.34 18.56 -24.33
CA GLU A 209 1.10 18.06 -25.70
C GLU A 209 0.90 16.55 -25.69
N LYS A 210 1.74 15.82 -24.94
CA LYS A 210 1.61 14.37 -24.78
C LYS A 210 0.34 14.00 -24.03
N ARG A 211 -0.03 14.76 -22.98
CA ARG A 211 -1.31 14.58 -22.27
C ARG A 211 -2.51 14.75 -23.21
N ALA A 212 -2.48 15.79 -24.05
CA ALA A 212 -3.53 16.01 -25.02
C ALA A 212 -3.63 14.87 -26.05
N ALA A 213 -2.49 14.36 -26.53
CA ALA A 213 -2.46 13.22 -27.43
C ALA A 213 -3.04 11.94 -26.77
N LEU A 214 -2.69 11.63 -25.51
CA LEU A 214 -3.24 10.47 -24.81
C LEU A 214 -4.76 10.59 -24.62
N ARG A 215 -5.28 11.77 -24.24
CA ARG A 215 -6.73 12.01 -24.13
C ARG A 215 -7.46 11.89 -25.47
N SER A 216 -6.80 12.15 -26.58
CA SER A 216 -7.43 12.03 -27.90
C SER A 216 -7.70 10.58 -28.34
N ILE A 217 -7.11 9.59 -27.68
CA ILE A 217 -7.32 8.16 -27.98
C ILE A 217 -8.76 7.75 -27.67
N SER A 218 -9.32 8.25 -26.54
CA SER A 218 -10.68 7.93 -26.13
C SER A 218 -11.25 8.99 -25.18
N PRO A 219 -12.55 9.29 -25.22
CA PRO A 219 -13.21 10.17 -24.26
C PRO A 219 -13.21 9.64 -22.83
N ASN A 220 -12.94 8.35 -22.62
CA ASN A 220 -12.83 7.72 -21.31
C ASN A 220 -11.45 7.91 -20.65
N ILE A 221 -10.49 8.52 -21.36
CA ILE A 221 -9.15 8.75 -20.85
C ILE A 221 -9.05 10.17 -20.29
N ASP A 222 -8.68 10.29 -19.03
CA ASP A 222 -8.32 11.55 -18.39
C ASP A 222 -6.88 11.54 -17.88
N THR A 223 -6.30 12.73 -17.70
CA THR A 223 -4.93 12.90 -17.21
C THR A 223 -4.94 13.56 -15.84
N VAL A 224 -4.30 12.95 -14.86
CA VAL A 224 -4.33 13.34 -13.45
C VAL A 224 -2.94 13.67 -12.95
N ASP A 225 -2.73 14.90 -12.50
CA ASP A 225 -1.50 15.29 -11.81
C ASP A 225 -1.58 14.89 -10.35
N ILE A 226 -0.76 13.90 -9.97
CA ILE A 226 -0.78 13.34 -8.62
C ILE A 226 -0.24 14.32 -7.57
N LEU A 227 0.56 15.30 -7.96
CA LEU A 227 1.08 16.34 -7.05
C LEU A 227 -0.03 17.20 -6.43
N ASN A 228 -1.23 17.20 -7.03
CA ASN A 228 -2.39 17.87 -6.46
C ASN A 228 -3.00 17.18 -5.24
N TYR A 229 -2.57 15.93 -4.91
CA TYR A 229 -3.21 15.11 -3.89
C TYR A 229 -2.38 14.89 -2.63
N PHE A 230 -1.05 14.94 -2.74
CA PHE A 230 -0.15 14.60 -1.64
C PHE A 230 0.87 15.71 -1.41
N ASP A 231 1.43 15.73 -0.20
CA ASP A 231 2.53 16.62 0.15
C ASP A 231 3.84 16.05 -0.41
N GLU A 232 4.43 16.76 -1.35
CA GLU A 232 5.66 16.36 -2.03
C GLU A 232 6.85 16.21 -1.08
N GLU A 233 6.90 16.96 0.03
CA GLU A 233 7.96 16.79 1.04
C GLU A 233 7.93 15.39 1.66
N LEU A 234 6.73 14.79 1.77
CA LEU A 234 6.56 13.46 2.35
C LEU A 234 6.65 12.35 1.30
N VAL A 235 6.03 12.55 0.14
CA VAL A 235 5.92 11.48 -0.86
C VAL A 235 7.08 11.48 -1.85
N GLY A 236 7.63 12.64 -2.23
CA GLY A 236 8.81 12.78 -3.09
C GLY A 236 8.63 12.11 -4.45
N ILE A 237 7.51 12.40 -5.15
CA ILE A 237 7.16 11.78 -6.43
C ILE A 237 7.22 12.73 -7.62
N HIS A 238 7.69 13.97 -7.42
CA HIS A 238 7.89 14.91 -8.52
C HIS A 238 8.82 14.31 -9.59
N GLY A 239 8.42 14.43 -10.85
CA GLY A 239 9.15 13.78 -11.95
C GLY A 239 8.89 12.30 -12.11
N GLY A 240 7.88 11.74 -11.42
CA GLY A 240 7.45 10.34 -11.58
C GLY A 240 8.20 9.34 -10.70
N GLY A 241 8.44 8.16 -11.24
CA GLY A 241 9.10 7.04 -10.54
C GLY A 241 8.11 5.97 -10.03
N TRP A 242 8.64 4.86 -9.57
CA TRP A 242 7.83 3.68 -9.22
C TRP A 242 6.84 3.93 -8.08
N ALA A 243 7.22 4.76 -7.10
CA ALA A 243 6.37 5.08 -5.95
C ALA A 243 5.03 5.73 -6.32
N ILE A 244 4.91 6.33 -7.51
CA ILE A 244 3.67 6.98 -7.98
C ILE A 244 2.46 6.03 -7.96
N LYS A 245 2.68 4.72 -8.18
CA LYS A 245 1.62 3.71 -8.31
C LYS A 245 0.70 3.68 -7.10
N VAL A 246 1.23 3.49 -5.90
CA VAL A 246 0.42 3.37 -4.67
C VAL A 246 -0.34 4.65 -4.36
N PHE A 247 0.28 5.81 -4.59
CA PHE A 247 -0.38 7.09 -4.39
C PHE A 247 -1.48 7.34 -5.43
N ALA A 248 -1.27 6.93 -6.68
CA ALA A 248 -2.29 6.98 -7.72
C ALA A 248 -3.51 6.11 -7.39
N ILE A 249 -3.30 4.90 -6.86
CA ILE A 249 -4.37 4.02 -6.39
C ILE A 249 -5.17 4.69 -5.27
N LEU A 250 -4.50 5.23 -4.25
CA LEU A 250 -5.14 5.88 -3.10
C LEU A 250 -5.94 7.13 -3.51
N ALA A 251 -5.42 7.94 -4.44
CA ALA A 251 -6.04 9.17 -4.91
C ALA A 251 -7.20 8.94 -5.88
N SER A 252 -7.22 7.83 -6.60
CA SER A 252 -8.24 7.58 -7.63
C SER A 252 -9.65 7.41 -7.05
N PRO A 253 -10.71 7.78 -7.80
CA PRO A 253 -12.09 7.62 -7.37
C PRO A 253 -12.64 6.19 -7.56
N PHE A 254 -11.85 5.27 -8.10
CA PHE A 254 -12.28 3.92 -8.46
C PHE A 254 -12.48 3.04 -7.24
N GLN A 255 -13.58 2.27 -7.21
CA GLN A 255 -13.86 1.24 -6.21
C GLN A 255 -13.01 -0.01 -6.48
N GLU A 256 -13.08 -0.52 -7.70
CA GLU A 256 -12.24 -1.60 -8.21
C GLU A 256 -11.27 -0.98 -9.22
N VAL A 257 -9.98 -1.22 -9.05
CA VAL A 257 -8.95 -0.56 -9.83
C VAL A 257 -7.91 -1.55 -10.34
N ILE A 258 -7.61 -1.47 -11.63
CA ILE A 258 -6.43 -2.06 -12.25
C ILE A 258 -5.41 -0.94 -12.39
N ILE A 259 -4.19 -1.12 -11.87
CA ILE A 259 -3.06 -0.29 -12.26
C ILE A 259 -2.17 -1.10 -13.18
N ALA A 260 -1.76 -0.48 -14.29
CA ALA A 260 -0.89 -1.10 -15.29
C ALA A 260 0.28 -0.17 -15.63
N ASP A 261 1.48 -0.70 -15.69
CA ASP A 261 2.63 0.02 -16.23
C ASP A 261 2.38 0.36 -17.70
N ALA A 262 2.92 1.50 -18.14
CA ALA A 262 2.69 2.00 -19.49
C ALA A 262 3.13 1.02 -20.60
N ASP A 263 4.06 0.14 -20.29
CA ASP A 263 4.60 -0.88 -21.19
C ASP A 263 4.02 -2.29 -20.98
N ALA A 264 2.95 -2.40 -20.18
CA ALA A 264 2.15 -3.62 -20.12
C ALA A 264 1.40 -3.82 -21.45
N VAL A 265 1.30 -5.07 -21.90
CA VAL A 265 0.55 -5.42 -23.12
C VAL A 265 -0.46 -6.50 -22.78
N PHE A 266 -1.73 -6.21 -22.95
CA PHE A 266 -2.82 -7.15 -22.72
C PHE A 266 -3.13 -7.93 -24.01
N VAL A 267 -3.29 -9.25 -23.90
CA VAL A 267 -3.71 -10.13 -25.00
C VAL A 267 -5.17 -10.54 -24.90
N GLN A 268 -5.82 -10.20 -23.78
CA GLN A 268 -7.25 -10.30 -23.62
C GLN A 268 -7.77 -9.10 -22.83
N ASN A 269 -9.10 -8.92 -22.79
CA ASN A 269 -9.70 -7.82 -22.06
C ASN A 269 -9.29 -7.89 -20.57
N PRO A 270 -8.67 -6.83 -20.00
CA PRO A 270 -8.21 -6.81 -18.61
C PRO A 270 -9.35 -6.95 -17.58
N GLU A 271 -10.60 -6.77 -17.96
CA GLU A 271 -11.76 -6.97 -17.07
C GLU A 271 -11.84 -8.39 -16.50
N VAL A 272 -11.26 -9.39 -17.18
CA VAL A 272 -11.26 -10.77 -16.69
C VAL A 272 -10.57 -10.93 -15.34
N MET A 273 -9.69 -9.98 -14.96
CA MET A 273 -9.04 -9.98 -13.65
C MET A 273 -10.01 -9.74 -12.49
N PHE A 274 -11.12 -9.05 -12.72
CA PHE A 274 -12.16 -8.87 -11.69
C PHE A 274 -12.98 -10.15 -11.44
N ASP A 275 -12.87 -11.13 -12.32
CA ASP A 275 -13.52 -12.45 -12.17
C ASP A 275 -12.58 -13.48 -11.50
N ASP A 276 -11.34 -13.11 -11.20
CA ASP A 276 -10.38 -14.00 -10.57
C ASP A 276 -10.87 -14.45 -9.18
N PRO A 277 -10.85 -15.77 -8.86
CA PRO A 277 -11.32 -16.27 -7.57
C PRO A 277 -10.53 -15.74 -6.37
N GLY A 278 -9.21 -15.58 -6.51
CA GLY A 278 -8.36 -15.04 -5.44
C GLY A 278 -8.62 -13.55 -5.20
N TYR A 279 -8.80 -12.76 -6.28
CA TYR A 279 -9.27 -11.39 -6.21
C TYR A 279 -10.62 -11.30 -5.49
N ASN A 280 -11.56 -12.13 -5.89
CA ASN A 280 -12.89 -12.15 -5.28
C ASN A 280 -12.87 -12.56 -3.79
N ALA A 281 -11.91 -13.40 -3.39
CA ALA A 281 -11.74 -13.77 -1.99
C ALA A 281 -11.08 -12.68 -1.14
N THR A 282 -10.02 -12.05 -1.65
CA THR A 282 -9.15 -11.14 -0.86
C THR A 282 -9.34 -9.65 -1.16
N GLY A 283 -9.78 -9.31 -2.37
CA GLY A 283 -9.83 -7.95 -2.88
C GLY A 283 -8.52 -7.45 -3.48
N THR A 284 -7.56 -8.36 -3.70
CA THR A 284 -6.29 -8.07 -4.37
C THR A 284 -5.96 -9.15 -5.39
N LEU A 285 -5.31 -8.78 -6.49
CA LEU A 285 -4.66 -9.71 -7.40
C LEU A 285 -3.27 -9.17 -7.70
N PHE A 286 -2.26 -9.94 -7.32
CA PHE A 286 -0.86 -9.70 -7.58
C PHE A 286 -0.32 -10.84 -8.45
N PHE A 287 0.65 -10.53 -9.30
CA PHE A 287 1.30 -11.50 -10.16
C PHE A 287 2.69 -11.82 -9.62
N ARG A 288 3.13 -13.09 -9.73
CA ARG A 288 4.46 -13.48 -9.29
C ARG A 288 5.51 -13.07 -10.32
N ASP A 289 6.70 -12.73 -9.84
CA ASP A 289 7.84 -12.51 -10.73
C ASP A 289 8.35 -13.86 -11.29
N ARG A 290 9.40 -13.82 -12.08
CA ARG A 290 10.00 -14.98 -12.71
C ARG A 290 10.91 -15.75 -11.76
N GLU A 291 10.97 -17.07 -11.90
CA GLU A 291 11.94 -17.92 -11.23
C GLU A 291 13.29 -17.88 -11.96
N ILE A 292 14.02 -16.78 -11.84
CA ILE A 292 15.38 -16.66 -12.38
C ILE A 292 16.30 -16.32 -11.21
N PHE A 293 17.21 -17.13 -10.86
CA PHE A 293 18.24 -16.88 -9.86
C PHE A 293 17.75 -16.30 -8.52
N PRO A 294 18.11 -16.89 -7.40
CA PRO A 294 17.83 -16.33 -6.06
C PRO A 294 18.54 -14.99 -5.81
N GLY A 295 19.36 -14.51 -6.76
CA GLY A 295 20.20 -13.34 -6.56
C GLY A 295 21.27 -13.57 -5.50
N ASP A 296 21.61 -12.51 -4.76
CA ASP A 296 22.51 -12.55 -3.62
C ASP A 296 21.80 -12.90 -2.30
N GLY A 297 20.49 -13.14 -2.34
CA GLY A 297 19.68 -13.46 -1.16
C GLY A 297 19.38 -12.28 -0.24
N GLN A 298 19.87 -11.08 -0.52
CA GLN A 298 19.75 -9.93 0.37
C GLN A 298 18.29 -9.60 0.75
N VAL A 299 17.37 -9.59 -0.21
CA VAL A 299 15.96 -9.31 0.06
C VAL A 299 15.31 -10.38 0.93
N HIS A 300 15.68 -11.65 0.73
CA HIS A 300 15.19 -12.78 1.53
C HIS A 300 15.68 -12.68 2.98
N GLU A 301 16.99 -12.52 3.18
CA GLU A 301 17.58 -12.38 4.51
C GLU A 301 16.98 -11.19 5.27
N TRP A 302 16.85 -10.06 4.59
CA TRP A 302 16.22 -8.88 5.16
C TRP A 302 14.79 -9.16 5.60
N PHE A 303 13.95 -9.72 4.73
CA PHE A 303 12.54 -9.93 5.05
C PHE A 303 12.31 -11.07 6.05
N HIS A 304 13.14 -12.12 6.02
CA HIS A 304 13.18 -13.12 7.11
C HIS A 304 13.52 -12.48 8.46
N GLY A 305 14.43 -11.51 8.47
CA GLY A 305 14.74 -10.70 9.65
C GLY A 305 13.54 -9.89 10.14
N VAL A 306 12.82 -9.23 9.23
CA VAL A 306 11.57 -8.48 9.51
C VAL A 306 10.47 -9.38 10.07
N MET A 307 10.36 -10.60 9.55
CA MET A 307 9.36 -11.59 9.97
C MET A 307 9.75 -12.38 11.21
N LYS A 308 10.94 -12.15 11.79
CA LYS A 308 11.39 -12.89 12.97
C LYS A 308 10.39 -12.84 14.12
N GLY A 309 9.95 -14.02 14.57
CA GLY A 309 8.95 -14.15 15.64
C GLY A 309 7.52 -13.92 15.20
N ARG A 310 7.27 -13.86 13.89
CA ARG A 310 5.94 -13.77 13.27
C ARG A 310 5.66 -15.02 12.46
N GLU A 311 4.41 -15.48 12.47
CA GLU A 311 3.97 -16.57 11.62
C GLU A 311 3.63 -16.02 10.22
N PRO A 312 4.19 -16.59 9.15
CA PRO A 312 3.81 -16.22 7.80
C PRO A 312 2.35 -16.60 7.51
N SER A 313 1.66 -15.82 6.70
CA SER A 313 0.33 -16.21 6.20
C SER A 313 0.42 -17.49 5.37
N ALA A 314 -0.72 -18.16 5.15
CA ALA A 314 -0.76 -19.36 4.30
C ALA A 314 -0.29 -19.05 2.86
N GLN A 315 -0.54 -17.81 2.37
CA GLN A 315 -0.07 -17.34 1.07
C GLN A 315 1.46 -17.30 1.03
N LEU A 316 2.10 -16.68 2.02
CA LEU A 316 3.57 -16.58 2.10
C LEU A 316 4.21 -17.94 2.39
N ALA A 317 3.66 -18.72 3.33
CA ALA A 317 4.18 -20.03 3.70
C ALA A 317 4.19 -21.03 2.53
N SER A 318 3.31 -20.85 1.53
CA SER A 318 3.27 -21.65 0.31
C SER A 318 4.13 -21.12 -0.82
N SER A 319 4.77 -19.98 -0.64
CA SER A 319 5.59 -19.33 -1.67
C SER A 319 6.98 -19.97 -1.75
N ARG A 320 7.42 -20.30 -2.95
CA ARG A 320 8.79 -20.78 -3.21
C ARG A 320 9.82 -19.67 -3.05
N TRP A 321 9.43 -18.41 -3.18
CA TRP A 321 10.27 -17.28 -2.81
C TRP A 321 10.63 -17.34 -1.32
N TRP A 322 9.65 -17.64 -0.46
CA TRP A 322 9.84 -17.72 0.98
C TRP A 322 10.57 -19.00 1.42
N THR A 323 10.22 -20.16 0.82
CA THR A 323 10.74 -21.46 1.27
C THR A 323 12.07 -21.82 0.64
N ASP A 324 12.25 -21.55 -0.63
CA ASP A 324 13.36 -22.07 -1.45
C ASP A 324 14.25 -20.95 -2.02
N MET A 325 13.90 -19.68 -1.81
CA MET A 325 14.54 -18.54 -2.49
C MET A 325 14.56 -18.73 -4.03
N ALA A 326 13.46 -19.24 -4.60
CA ALA A 326 13.40 -19.65 -6.01
C ALA A 326 13.50 -18.48 -6.99
N SER A 327 13.19 -17.26 -6.55
CA SER A 327 13.31 -16.03 -7.35
C SER A 327 13.89 -14.92 -6.50
N ARG A 328 14.44 -13.88 -7.13
CA ARG A 328 14.94 -12.71 -6.44
C ARG A 328 13.80 -11.87 -5.89
N GLU A 329 12.80 -11.59 -6.70
CA GLU A 329 11.57 -10.89 -6.34
C GLU A 329 10.41 -11.88 -6.29
N GLU A 330 9.45 -11.66 -5.37
CA GLU A 330 8.22 -12.45 -5.30
C GLU A 330 7.15 -11.93 -6.25
N MET A 331 7.08 -10.61 -6.41
CA MET A 331 5.98 -9.97 -7.10
C MET A 331 6.43 -9.17 -8.31
N GLU A 332 5.69 -9.30 -9.42
CA GLU A 332 5.73 -8.38 -10.56
C GLU A 332 4.64 -7.31 -10.39
N SER A 333 5.03 -6.03 -10.35
CA SER A 333 4.11 -4.91 -10.15
C SER A 333 3.70 -4.18 -11.43
N GLY A 334 3.97 -4.78 -12.58
CA GLY A 334 3.54 -4.24 -13.88
C GLY A 334 2.03 -4.15 -14.04
N VAL A 335 1.30 -5.07 -13.42
CA VAL A 335 -0.17 -5.00 -13.27
C VAL A 335 -0.56 -5.46 -11.87
N VAL A 336 -1.40 -4.68 -11.19
CA VAL A 336 -1.98 -5.04 -9.89
C VAL A 336 -3.45 -4.61 -9.82
N VAL A 337 -4.27 -5.36 -9.06
CA VAL A 337 -5.71 -5.12 -8.97
C VAL A 337 -6.15 -5.01 -7.51
N PHE A 338 -7.00 -4.03 -7.21
CA PHE A 338 -7.51 -3.79 -5.86
C PHE A 338 -9.01 -3.53 -5.83
N ASP A 339 -9.70 -4.07 -4.83
CA ASP A 339 -11.07 -3.74 -4.44
C ASP A 339 -11.05 -2.80 -3.21
N LYS A 340 -11.08 -1.50 -3.43
CA LYS A 340 -11.05 -0.49 -2.36
C LYS A 340 -12.37 -0.33 -1.59
N ARG A 341 -13.42 -1.06 -1.96
CA ARG A 341 -14.63 -1.19 -1.15
C ARG A 341 -14.34 -1.93 0.16
N ARG A 342 -13.30 -2.79 0.16
CA ARG A 342 -12.85 -3.54 1.34
C ARG A 342 -11.95 -2.69 2.21
N THR A 343 -12.31 -2.53 3.45
CA THR A 343 -11.52 -1.76 4.43
C THR A 343 -10.12 -2.33 4.60
N SER A 344 -9.97 -3.66 4.58
CA SER A 344 -8.67 -4.34 4.62
C SER A 344 -7.74 -3.90 3.50
N VAL A 345 -8.26 -3.77 2.28
CA VAL A 345 -7.49 -3.31 1.11
C VAL A 345 -7.03 -1.86 1.31
N VAL A 346 -7.89 -1.00 1.84
CA VAL A 346 -7.51 0.40 2.10
C VAL A 346 -6.41 0.50 3.16
N TYR A 347 -6.47 -0.31 4.23
CA TYR A 347 -5.39 -0.36 5.22
C TYR A 347 -4.07 -0.88 4.63
N GLY A 348 -4.11 -1.95 3.83
CA GLY A 348 -2.94 -2.45 3.11
C GLY A 348 -2.32 -1.39 2.20
N LEU A 349 -3.13 -0.64 1.45
CA LEU A 349 -2.69 0.46 0.61
C LEU A 349 -2.12 1.64 1.39
N LEU A 350 -2.69 1.98 2.55
CA LEU A 350 -2.12 3.01 3.43
C LEU A 350 -0.74 2.60 3.93
N TYR A 351 -0.57 1.34 4.32
CA TYR A 351 0.74 0.87 4.76
C TYR A 351 1.72 0.78 3.58
N ALA A 352 1.32 0.28 2.41
CA ALA A 352 2.13 0.30 1.20
C ALA A 352 2.53 1.74 0.82
N GLY A 353 1.62 2.70 0.96
CA GLY A 353 1.92 4.13 0.79
C GLY A 353 2.99 4.63 1.75
N TRP A 354 2.96 4.22 3.02
CA TRP A 354 4.02 4.56 3.99
C TRP A 354 5.37 3.96 3.58
N LEU A 355 5.43 2.70 3.15
CA LEU A 355 6.65 2.05 2.63
C LEU A 355 7.23 2.80 1.41
N ASN A 356 6.39 3.52 0.67
CA ASN A 356 6.76 4.29 -0.52
C ASN A 356 6.90 5.81 -0.27
N THR A 357 6.73 6.30 0.98
CA THR A 357 7.10 7.68 1.31
C THR A 357 8.59 7.90 1.11
N ARG A 358 8.98 9.13 0.75
CA ARG A 358 10.36 9.43 0.34
C ARG A 358 11.42 8.86 1.27
N VAL A 359 11.34 9.20 2.55
CA VAL A 359 12.37 8.78 3.52
C VAL A 359 12.39 7.26 3.72
N VAL A 360 11.21 6.63 3.84
CA VAL A 360 11.13 5.17 4.07
C VAL A 360 11.64 4.39 2.86
N ARG A 361 11.23 4.78 1.63
CA ARG A 361 11.72 4.06 0.44
C ARG A 361 13.21 4.24 0.19
N GLU A 362 13.75 5.45 0.41
CA GLU A 362 15.16 5.74 0.15
C GLU A 362 16.08 5.12 1.21
N GLU A 363 15.63 5.07 2.47
CA GLU A 363 16.45 4.56 3.57
C GLU A 363 16.23 3.07 3.86
N VAL A 364 15.08 2.50 3.54
CA VAL A 364 14.72 1.13 3.90
C VAL A 364 14.24 0.32 2.71
N THR A 365 13.06 0.64 2.12
CA THR A 365 12.39 -0.26 1.20
C THR A 365 13.22 -0.49 -0.06
N TYR A 366 13.62 0.55 -0.79
CA TYR A 366 14.35 0.42 -2.05
C TYR A 366 15.84 0.08 -1.90
N LYS A 367 16.37 0.12 -0.67
CA LYS A 367 17.70 -0.46 -0.38
C LYS A 367 17.67 -1.98 -0.36
N ASN A 368 16.51 -2.55 -0.03
CA ASN A 368 16.34 -3.98 0.14
C ASN A 368 15.51 -4.63 -0.98
N THR A 369 14.70 -3.85 -1.72
CA THR A 369 13.82 -4.36 -2.78
C THR A 369 14.06 -3.65 -4.10
N TYR A 370 13.63 -4.24 -5.20
CA TYR A 370 13.70 -3.61 -6.52
C TYR A 370 12.47 -2.70 -6.75
N GLY A 371 12.58 -1.45 -6.30
CA GLY A 371 11.50 -0.48 -6.43
C GLY A 371 10.29 -0.81 -5.56
N ASP A 372 9.10 -0.58 -6.12
CA ASP A 372 7.81 -0.73 -5.43
C ASP A 372 7.28 -2.17 -5.33
N LYS A 373 7.84 -3.11 -6.12
CA LYS A 373 7.31 -4.46 -6.31
C LYS A 373 6.88 -5.13 -5.01
N GLU A 374 7.83 -5.32 -4.09
CA GLU A 374 7.60 -6.06 -2.86
C GLU A 374 6.73 -5.31 -1.85
N SER A 375 6.69 -3.97 -1.93
CA SER A 375 5.98 -3.14 -0.96
C SER A 375 4.47 -3.39 -0.91
N PHE A 376 3.86 -3.87 -2.00
CA PHE A 376 2.44 -4.17 -2.03
C PHE A 376 2.11 -5.39 -1.15
N TRP A 377 2.63 -6.56 -1.47
CA TRP A 377 2.28 -7.76 -0.73
C TRP A 377 2.84 -7.76 0.69
N MET A 378 4.05 -7.21 0.89
CA MET A 378 4.64 -7.07 2.23
C MET A 378 3.78 -6.22 3.16
N ALA A 379 3.12 -5.19 2.64
CA ALA A 379 2.19 -4.37 3.42
C ALA A 379 1.01 -5.19 3.97
N PHE A 380 0.44 -6.05 3.15
CA PHE A 380 -0.66 -6.92 3.56
C PHE A 380 -0.19 -8.00 4.54
N GLU A 381 0.94 -8.65 4.25
CA GLU A 381 1.53 -9.69 5.09
C GLU A 381 1.84 -9.17 6.50
N LEU A 382 2.58 -8.08 6.62
CA LEU A 382 2.97 -7.49 7.90
C LEU A 382 1.78 -7.01 8.72
N CYS A 383 0.75 -6.49 8.05
CA CYS A 383 -0.49 -6.07 8.70
C CYS A 383 -1.43 -7.26 9.01
N GLY A 384 -1.13 -8.47 8.57
CA GLY A 384 -2.00 -9.64 8.73
C GLY A 384 -3.31 -9.54 7.94
N LEU A 385 -3.26 -8.87 6.79
CA LEU A 385 -4.41 -8.66 5.91
C LEU A 385 -4.43 -9.71 4.79
N PRO A 386 -5.62 -10.16 4.34
CA PRO A 386 -5.71 -11.09 3.22
C PRO A 386 -5.24 -10.45 1.93
N TYR A 387 -4.46 -11.19 1.16
CA TYR A 387 -4.03 -10.84 -0.19
C TYR A 387 -3.90 -12.09 -1.06
N HIS A 388 -3.88 -11.91 -2.38
CA HIS A 388 -3.71 -12.99 -3.32
C HIS A 388 -2.58 -12.68 -4.30
N LEU A 389 -1.59 -13.56 -4.33
CA LEU A 389 -0.61 -13.70 -5.40
C LEU A 389 -1.09 -14.81 -6.33
N ASP A 390 -1.08 -14.58 -7.63
CA ASP A 390 -1.40 -15.60 -8.63
C ASP A 390 -0.52 -16.83 -8.40
N ARG A 391 -1.05 -17.98 -8.74
CA ARG A 391 -0.41 -19.26 -8.49
C ARG A 391 0.87 -19.43 -9.30
N GLU A 392 0.83 -19.01 -10.55
CA GLU A 392 1.90 -19.27 -11.50
C GLU A 392 2.95 -18.15 -11.46
N TYR A 393 4.22 -18.54 -11.47
CA TYR A 393 5.31 -17.60 -11.72
C TYR A 393 5.30 -17.12 -13.16
N ALA A 394 5.86 -15.92 -13.38
CA ALA A 394 5.92 -15.35 -14.72
C ALA A 394 6.69 -16.27 -15.68
N GLY A 395 6.05 -16.56 -16.80
CA GLY A 395 6.73 -17.14 -17.94
C GLY A 395 7.54 -16.12 -18.73
N ILE A 396 8.06 -16.54 -19.87
CA ILE A 396 8.83 -15.69 -20.78
C ILE A 396 8.15 -15.71 -22.14
N ILE A 397 7.97 -14.53 -22.75
CA ILE A 397 7.55 -14.38 -24.14
C ILE A 397 8.66 -13.71 -24.93
N GLY A 398 9.04 -14.26 -26.09
CA GLY A 398 10.14 -13.72 -26.89
C GLY A 398 10.43 -14.51 -28.14
N GLN A 399 11.62 -14.29 -28.69
CA GLN A 399 12.06 -14.93 -29.90
C GLN A 399 12.64 -16.32 -29.61
N LEU A 400 12.20 -17.32 -30.38
CA LEU A 400 12.81 -18.64 -30.35
C LEU A 400 14.19 -18.59 -31.05
N THR A 401 15.21 -18.95 -30.30
CA THR A 401 16.61 -18.95 -30.80
C THR A 401 17.18 -20.35 -30.71
N HIS A 402 17.95 -20.71 -31.72
CA HIS A 402 18.65 -21.98 -31.80
C HIS A 402 20.16 -21.73 -31.78
N THR A 403 20.87 -22.45 -30.94
CA THR A 403 22.35 -22.44 -30.94
C THR A 403 22.88 -23.82 -31.21
N ASP A 404 23.81 -23.92 -32.16
CA ASP A 404 24.61 -25.13 -32.34
C ASP A 404 25.58 -25.26 -31.18
N THR A 405 25.43 -26.30 -30.40
CA THR A 405 26.41 -26.61 -29.34
C THR A 405 27.58 -27.37 -29.94
N LYS A 406 28.76 -27.26 -29.30
CA LYS A 406 29.98 -28.03 -29.71
C LYS A 406 29.77 -29.55 -29.73
N SER A 407 28.69 -30.03 -29.13
CA SER A 407 28.29 -31.44 -29.06
C SER A 407 27.32 -31.88 -30.17
N HIS A 408 27.10 -31.07 -31.20
CA HIS A 408 26.13 -31.31 -32.29
C HIS A 408 24.68 -31.46 -31.83
N SER A 409 24.35 -30.99 -30.61
CA SER A 409 22.97 -30.79 -30.17
C SER A 409 22.51 -29.36 -30.49
N ILE A 410 21.27 -29.23 -30.94
CA ILE A 410 20.63 -27.92 -31.12
C ILE A 410 19.88 -27.59 -29.84
N ASP A 411 20.39 -26.63 -29.09
CA ASP A 411 19.66 -26.12 -27.96
C ASP A 411 18.71 -25.00 -28.41
N THR A 412 17.45 -25.19 -28.10
CA THR A 412 16.39 -24.23 -28.42
C THR A 412 15.99 -23.51 -27.16
N PHE A 413 16.04 -22.19 -27.17
CA PHE A 413 15.63 -21.38 -26.02
C PHE A 413 14.87 -20.12 -26.47
N ILE A 414 14.07 -19.56 -25.55
CA ILE A 414 13.39 -18.28 -25.77
C ILE A 414 14.31 -17.18 -25.30
N GLN A 415 14.71 -16.30 -26.21
CA GLN A 415 15.46 -15.10 -25.89
C GLN A 415 14.49 -13.95 -25.66
N SER A 416 14.42 -13.47 -24.40
CA SER A 416 13.56 -12.35 -24.03
C SER A 416 13.84 -11.84 -22.63
N ASP A 417 13.47 -10.58 -22.40
CA ASP A 417 13.37 -9.95 -21.08
C ASP A 417 11.91 -9.75 -20.64
N HIS A 418 10.94 -10.18 -21.47
CA HIS A 418 9.52 -9.90 -21.24
C HIS A 418 8.87 -10.95 -20.34
N LEU A 419 8.33 -10.49 -19.23
CA LEU A 419 7.58 -11.31 -18.26
C LEU A 419 6.16 -11.51 -18.76
N PHE A 420 5.70 -12.75 -18.75
CA PHE A 420 4.42 -13.15 -19.30
C PHE A 420 3.56 -13.82 -18.23
N HIS A 421 2.30 -13.39 -18.17
CA HIS A 421 1.37 -13.84 -17.13
C HIS A 421 0.10 -14.44 -17.74
N LEU A 422 -0.45 -15.42 -17.04
CA LEU A 422 -1.67 -16.12 -17.37
C LEU A 422 -2.84 -15.60 -16.51
N ASP A 423 -4.07 -15.85 -16.95
CA ASP A 423 -5.24 -15.70 -16.08
C ASP A 423 -5.45 -16.98 -15.23
N HIS A 424 -6.38 -16.93 -14.28
CA HIS A 424 -6.73 -18.06 -13.41
C HIS A 424 -7.19 -19.33 -14.17
N LYS A 425 -7.42 -19.26 -15.48
CA LYS A 425 -7.78 -20.39 -16.37
C LYS A 425 -6.59 -20.89 -17.18
N GLY A 426 -5.40 -20.35 -16.93
CA GLY A 426 -4.18 -20.68 -17.67
C GLY A 426 -4.11 -20.11 -19.09
N ARG A 427 -4.89 -19.07 -19.40
CA ARG A 427 -4.86 -18.41 -20.71
C ARG A 427 -3.93 -17.18 -20.67
N PRO A 428 -3.21 -16.90 -21.78
CA PRO A 428 -2.43 -15.67 -21.92
C PRO A 428 -3.22 -14.43 -21.51
N LEU A 429 -2.68 -13.61 -20.60
CA LEU A 429 -3.34 -12.42 -20.09
C LEU A 429 -2.60 -11.13 -20.46
N TRP A 430 -1.37 -11.01 -20.04
CA TRP A 430 -0.56 -9.83 -20.30
C TRP A 430 0.95 -10.14 -20.21
N TRP A 431 1.77 -9.26 -20.75
CA TRP A 431 3.21 -9.26 -20.50
C TRP A 431 3.74 -7.85 -20.22
N ASN A 432 4.91 -7.79 -19.55
CA ASN A 432 5.63 -6.55 -19.30
C ASN A 432 6.77 -6.41 -20.33
N GLY A 433 6.89 -5.26 -20.99
CA GLY A 433 8.03 -4.98 -21.86
C GLY A 433 7.72 -4.30 -23.18
N SER A 434 6.50 -3.84 -23.40
CA SER A 434 6.01 -3.16 -24.63
C SER A 434 5.80 -4.07 -25.85
N LEU A 435 5.21 -3.50 -26.91
CA LEU A 435 4.85 -4.25 -28.13
C LEU A 435 5.86 -4.04 -29.29
N PHE A 436 6.36 -2.83 -29.49
CA PHE A 436 7.11 -2.47 -30.71
C PHE A 436 8.51 -1.90 -30.46
N GLN A 437 8.89 -1.61 -29.23
CA GLN A 437 10.17 -0.98 -28.94
C GLN A 437 10.82 -1.63 -27.71
N GLU A 438 12.04 -2.10 -27.90
CA GLU A 438 12.83 -2.62 -26.81
C GLU A 438 13.29 -1.47 -25.90
N LYS A 439 13.00 -1.54 -24.59
CA LYS A 439 13.32 -0.51 -23.60
C LYS A 439 14.80 -0.11 -23.54
N ARG A 440 15.70 -1.03 -23.91
CA ARG A 440 17.16 -0.85 -23.81
C ARG A 440 17.78 -0.24 -25.05
N VAL A 441 17.06 -0.18 -26.14
CA VAL A 441 17.55 0.44 -27.39
C VAL A 441 17.16 1.92 -27.35
N LYS A 442 17.96 2.72 -26.66
CA LYS A 442 17.95 4.19 -26.83
C LYS A 442 18.59 4.44 -28.21
N ASP A 443 17.81 5.00 -29.11
CA ASP A 443 18.20 5.48 -30.44
C ASP A 443 18.47 4.39 -31.52
N ARG A 444 17.43 4.07 -32.27
CA ARG A 444 17.54 3.86 -33.71
C ARG A 444 16.43 4.61 -34.44
#